data_1b72b915503421c0b02d75cad1e019ff
#
_entry.id   1b72b915503421c0b02d75cad1e019ff
#
_cell.length_a   1.000
_cell.length_b   1.000
_cell.length_c   1.000
_cell.angle_alpha   90.00
_cell.angle_beta   90.00
_cell.angle_gamma   90.00
#
_symmetry.space_group_name_H-M   'P 1'
#
loop_
_entity.id
_entity.type
_entity.pdbx_description
1 polymer ?
#
loop_
_entity_poly.entity_id
_entity_poly.type
_entity_poly.pdbx_seq_one_letter_code
_entity_poly.pdbx_strand_id
1 'polypeptide(L)'
;MVLATAKIEDFDRFWNTFSTKGAEKRKQHGCKGSHVFQDPNESDRVWAIFDWDEAGWQAFTSDPEVPAIFQEAGFTQGPPKSAELLRAHEA
;
A
#
# COMPACT_ATOMS: atom_id res chain seq x y z
N MET A 1 -1.25 -9.27 8.66
CA MET A 1 -1.11 -7.81 8.50
C MET A 1 0.17 -7.52 7.73
N VAL A 2 0.09 -6.64 6.75
CA VAL A 2 1.22 -6.34 5.87
C VAL A 2 1.59 -4.87 5.98
N LEU A 3 2.89 -4.59 6.13
CA LEU A 3 3.46 -3.25 6.07
C LEU A 3 4.05 -3.04 4.69
N ALA A 4 3.79 -1.90 4.07
CA ALA A 4 4.39 -1.56 2.78
C ALA A 4 4.91 -0.12 2.79
N THR A 5 5.91 0.13 1.96
CA THR A 5 6.46 1.47 1.79
C THR A 5 6.77 1.73 0.33
N ALA A 6 6.59 2.98 -0.08
CA ALA A 6 6.87 3.43 -1.43
C ALA A 6 7.22 4.91 -1.43
N LYS A 7 7.98 5.34 -2.44
CA LYS A 7 8.16 6.76 -2.73
C LYS A 7 7.13 7.21 -3.75
N ILE A 8 6.61 8.41 -3.54
CA ILE A 8 5.54 8.98 -4.34
C ILE A 8 5.94 10.37 -4.83
N GLU A 9 5.36 10.78 -5.95
CA GLU A 9 5.61 12.09 -6.53
C GLU A 9 4.90 13.19 -5.76
N ASP A 10 3.64 12.95 -5.37
CA ASP A 10 2.77 13.92 -4.72
C ASP A 10 1.76 13.21 -3.82
N PHE A 11 1.60 13.67 -2.58
CA PHE A 11 0.71 13.01 -1.62
C PHE A 11 -0.76 13.09 -2.04
N ASP A 12 -1.22 14.23 -2.51
CA ASP A 12 -2.63 14.39 -2.89
C ASP A 12 -3.01 13.49 -4.07
N ARG A 13 -2.11 13.37 -5.04
CA ARG A 13 -2.27 12.45 -6.16
C ARG A 13 -2.33 11.00 -5.67
N PHE A 14 -1.38 10.63 -4.81
CA PHE A 14 -1.33 9.30 -4.22
C PHE A 14 -2.63 8.99 -3.46
N TRP A 15 -3.06 9.90 -2.58
CA TRP A 15 -4.24 9.69 -1.76
C TRP A 15 -5.51 9.56 -2.59
N ASN A 16 -5.65 10.37 -3.63
CA ASN A 16 -6.81 10.31 -4.51
C ASN A 16 -6.97 8.93 -5.16
N THR A 17 -5.87 8.31 -5.57
CA THR A 17 -5.90 6.97 -6.15
C THR A 17 -6.00 5.88 -5.07
N PHE A 18 -5.24 6.04 -3.99
CA PHE A 18 -5.22 5.09 -2.87
C PHE A 18 -6.60 4.92 -2.25
N SER A 19 -7.33 6.01 -2.07
CA SER A 19 -8.64 6.00 -1.40
C SER A 19 -9.80 5.65 -2.33
N THR A 20 -9.58 5.53 -3.61
CA THR A 20 -10.60 5.19 -4.61
C THR A 20 -10.29 3.86 -5.31
N LYS A 21 -9.61 3.88 -6.44
CA LYS A 21 -9.29 2.67 -7.21
C LYS A 21 -8.45 1.67 -6.43
N GLY A 22 -7.48 2.17 -5.67
CA GLY A 22 -6.66 1.32 -4.83
C GLY A 22 -7.47 0.63 -3.74
N ALA A 23 -8.35 1.37 -3.08
CA ALA A 23 -9.22 0.82 -2.04
C ALA A 23 -10.15 -0.25 -2.59
N GLU A 24 -10.73 0.00 -3.76
CA GLU A 24 -11.61 -0.96 -4.42
C GLU A 24 -10.89 -2.27 -4.75
N LYS A 25 -9.68 -2.17 -5.29
CA LYS A 25 -8.87 -3.35 -5.59
C LYS A 25 -8.46 -4.10 -4.32
N ARG A 26 -8.03 -3.38 -3.28
CA ARG A 26 -7.69 -4.02 -2.01
C ARG A 26 -8.88 -4.76 -1.42
N LYS A 27 -10.06 -4.17 -1.50
CA LYS A 27 -11.29 -4.80 -1.02
C LYS A 27 -11.60 -6.08 -1.79
N GLN A 28 -11.40 -6.09 -3.11
CA GLN A 28 -11.58 -7.30 -3.93
C GLN A 28 -10.69 -8.45 -3.48
N HIS A 29 -9.51 -8.15 -2.96
CA HIS A 29 -8.56 -9.14 -2.48
C HIS A 29 -8.63 -9.37 -0.97
N GLY A 30 -9.66 -8.89 -0.31
CA GLY A 30 -9.95 -9.23 1.08
C GLY A 30 -9.34 -8.30 2.12
N CYS A 31 -8.79 -7.16 1.74
CA CYS A 31 -8.29 -6.19 2.70
C CYS A 31 -9.44 -5.56 3.48
N LYS A 32 -9.32 -5.52 4.80
CA LYS A 32 -10.37 -4.99 5.68
C LYS A 32 -10.16 -3.53 6.06
N GLY A 33 -8.98 -3.00 5.83
CA GLY A 33 -8.68 -1.62 6.15
C GLY A 33 -7.20 -1.32 6.00
N SER A 34 -6.85 -0.04 6.08
CA SER A 34 -5.47 0.39 5.95
C SER A 34 -5.23 1.67 6.73
N HIS A 35 -3.98 1.88 7.11
CA HIS A 35 -3.50 3.11 7.75
C HIS A 35 -2.28 3.58 7.00
N VAL A 36 -2.23 4.87 6.68
CA VAL A 36 -1.12 5.46 5.93
C VAL A 36 -0.37 6.44 6.83
N PHE A 37 0.95 6.34 6.80
CA PHE A 37 1.85 7.17 7.59
C PHE A 37 2.85 7.87 6.67
N GLN A 38 3.24 9.07 7.04
CA GLN A 38 4.33 9.77 6.37
C GLN A 38 5.64 9.44 7.06
N ASP A 39 6.70 9.23 6.26
CA ASP A 39 8.04 9.04 6.82
C ASP A 39 8.51 10.34 7.46
N PRO A 40 9.08 10.30 8.69
CA PRO A 40 9.51 11.53 9.36
C PRO A 40 10.75 12.17 8.75
N ASN A 41 11.52 11.43 7.94
CA ASN A 41 12.78 11.91 7.37
C ASN A 41 12.74 12.10 5.86
N GLU A 42 11.76 11.51 5.17
CA GLU A 42 11.63 11.58 3.71
C GLU A 42 10.22 12.03 3.36
N SER A 43 10.08 13.26 2.90
CA SER A 43 8.77 13.84 2.60
C SER A 43 8.03 13.15 1.44
N ASP A 44 8.78 12.42 0.60
CA ASP A 44 8.22 11.69 -0.55
C ASP A 44 7.98 10.20 -0.26
N ARG A 45 8.20 9.75 0.98
CA ARG A 45 7.98 8.36 1.35
C ARG A 45 6.74 8.20 2.23
N VAL A 46 5.90 7.23 1.87
CA VAL A 46 4.74 6.84 2.67
C VAL A 46 4.90 5.40 3.14
N TRP A 47 4.29 5.12 4.26
CA TRP A 47 4.18 3.78 4.85
C TRP A 47 2.71 3.46 4.99
N ALA A 48 2.35 2.21 4.78
CA ALA A 48 0.96 1.78 4.95
C ALA A 48 0.92 0.43 5.65
N ILE A 49 -0.06 0.27 6.54
CA ILE A 49 -0.37 -1.00 7.17
C ILE A 49 -1.71 -1.46 6.61
N PHE A 50 -1.76 -2.70 6.13
CA PHE A 50 -2.96 -3.30 5.54
C PHE A 50 -3.45 -4.46 6.39
N ASP A 51 -4.75 -4.47 6.66
CA ASP A 51 -5.39 -5.54 7.43
C ASP A 51 -5.78 -6.69 6.49
N TRP A 52 -4.80 -7.46 6.12
CA TRP A 52 -4.90 -8.74 5.41
C TRP A 52 -3.63 -9.54 5.66
N ASP A 53 -3.60 -10.78 5.17
CA ASP A 53 -2.42 -11.63 5.27
C ASP A 53 -1.54 -11.51 4.01
N GLU A 54 -0.41 -12.20 4.01
CA GLU A 54 0.51 -12.21 2.88
C GLU A 54 -0.15 -12.76 1.62
N ALA A 55 -1.07 -13.73 1.74
CA ALA A 55 -1.77 -14.26 0.58
C ALA A 55 -2.62 -13.20 -0.12
N GLY A 56 -3.30 -12.35 0.66
CA GLY A 56 -4.07 -11.23 0.12
C GLY A 56 -3.18 -10.21 -0.57
N TRP A 57 -2.04 -9.88 0.06
CA TRP A 57 -1.05 -8.98 -0.54
C TRP A 57 -0.49 -9.54 -1.84
N GLN A 58 -0.12 -10.83 -1.88
CA GLN A 58 0.41 -11.46 -3.09
C GLN A 58 -0.62 -11.49 -4.22
N ALA A 59 -1.87 -11.79 -3.90
CA ALA A 59 -2.95 -11.77 -4.88
C ALA A 59 -3.14 -10.36 -5.46
N PHE A 60 -3.11 -9.35 -4.61
CA PHE A 60 -3.22 -7.96 -5.02
C PHE A 60 -2.06 -7.55 -5.94
N THR A 61 -0.82 -7.80 -5.52
CA THR A 61 0.36 -7.41 -6.33
C THR A 61 0.52 -8.22 -7.60
N SER A 62 -0.12 -9.38 -7.70
CA SER A 62 -0.15 -10.22 -8.90
C SER A 62 -1.32 -9.89 -9.83
N ASP A 63 -2.25 -9.05 -9.41
CA ASP A 63 -3.38 -8.64 -10.22
C ASP A 63 -2.89 -7.77 -11.38
N PRO A 64 -3.19 -8.13 -12.65
CA PRO A 64 -2.65 -7.41 -13.81
C PRO A 64 -3.14 -5.96 -13.94
N GLU A 65 -4.18 -5.57 -13.20
CA GLU A 65 -4.67 -4.18 -13.21
C GLU A 65 -3.94 -3.30 -12.20
N VAL A 66 -3.22 -3.86 -11.24
CA VAL A 66 -2.60 -3.11 -10.14
C VAL A 66 -1.40 -2.27 -10.57
N PRO A 67 -0.51 -2.70 -11.48
CA PRO A 67 0.59 -1.83 -11.92
C PRO A 67 0.12 -0.47 -12.48
N ALA A 68 -0.99 -0.44 -13.21
CA ALA A 68 -1.55 0.81 -13.71
C ALA A 68 -2.05 1.71 -12.58
N ILE A 69 -2.59 1.12 -11.51
CA ILE A 69 -3.03 1.85 -10.33
C ILE A 69 -1.83 2.48 -9.60
N PHE A 70 -0.73 1.75 -9.46
CA PHE A 70 0.51 2.28 -8.87
C PHE A 70 1.05 3.46 -9.68
N GLN A 71 1.02 3.35 -11.00
CA GLN A 71 1.46 4.43 -11.88
C GLN A 71 0.55 5.66 -11.74
N GLU A 72 -0.75 5.46 -11.68
CA GLU A 72 -1.72 6.55 -11.47
C GLU A 72 -1.54 7.21 -10.10
N ALA A 73 -1.19 6.43 -9.09
CA ALA A 73 -0.88 6.93 -7.74
C ALA A 73 0.43 7.73 -7.67
N GLY A 74 1.27 7.65 -8.70
CA GLY A 74 2.51 8.41 -8.76
C GLY A 74 3.69 7.77 -8.04
N PHE A 75 3.75 6.44 -7.99
CA PHE A 75 4.92 5.75 -7.45
C PHE A 75 6.14 6.01 -8.33
N THR A 76 7.26 6.41 -7.71
CA THR A 76 8.44 6.88 -8.44
C THR A 76 9.55 5.84 -8.56
N GLN A 77 9.52 4.77 -7.75
CA GLN A 77 10.59 3.78 -7.66
C GLN A 77 10.08 2.35 -7.87
N GLY A 78 9.06 2.17 -8.70
CA GLY A 78 8.48 0.86 -8.98
C GLY A 78 7.51 0.41 -7.89
N PRO A 79 7.26 -0.90 -7.77
CA PRO A 79 6.29 -1.41 -6.81
C PRO A 79 6.74 -1.17 -5.36
N PRO A 80 5.79 -1.10 -4.41
CA PRO A 80 6.13 -0.93 -3.01
C PRO A 80 6.90 -2.13 -2.46
N LYS A 81 7.76 -1.87 -1.50
CA LYS A 81 8.37 -2.91 -0.67
C LYS A 81 7.40 -3.30 0.43
N SER A 82 7.39 -4.57 0.79
CA SER A 82 6.48 -5.07 1.81
C SER A 82 7.17 -5.96 2.83
N ALA A 83 6.54 -6.06 4.00
CA ALA A 83 6.94 -6.97 5.06
C ALA A 83 5.69 -7.47 5.75
N GLU A 84 5.68 -8.76 6.06
CA GLU A 84 4.56 -9.38 6.76
C GLU A 84 4.76 -9.28 8.27
N LEU A 85 3.66 -9.15 9.01
CA LEU A 85 3.70 -9.20 10.46
C LEU A 85 4.19 -10.58 10.90
N LEU A 86 5.27 -10.61 11.66
CA LEU A 86 5.83 -11.86 12.18
C LEU A 86 5.23 -12.22 13.55
N ARG A 87 5.21 -11.28 14.47
CA ARG A 87 4.66 -11.46 15.82
C ARG A 87 4.15 -10.13 16.36
N ALA A 88 3.16 -10.23 17.24
CA ALA A 88 2.68 -9.10 18.02
C ALA A 88 2.82 -9.39 19.52
N HIS A 89 2.98 -8.34 20.31
CA HIS A 89 3.06 -8.41 21.77
C HIS A 89 2.43 -7.16 22.36
N GLU A 90 1.77 -7.29 23.50
CA GLU A 90 1.01 -6.19 24.10
C GLU A 90 1.85 -5.19 24.90
N ALA A 91 3.10 -5.26 24.91
CA ALA A 91 3.98 -4.29 25.60
C ALA A 91 5.05 -4.97 26.45
#